data_ec2028297347f099e0f25bbccf215117
#
_entry.id   ec2028297347f099e0f25bbccf215117
#
_cell.length_a   1.000
_cell.length_b   1.000
_cell.length_c   1.000
_cell.angle_alpha   90.00
_cell.angle_beta   90.00
_cell.angle_gamma   90.00
#
_symmetry.space_group_name_H-M   'P 1'
#
loop_
_entity.id
_entity.type
_entity.pdbx_description
1 polymer ?
#
loop_
_entity_poly.entity_id
_entity_poly.type
_entity_poly.pdbx_seq_one_letter_code
_entity_poly.pdbx_strand_id
1 'polypeptide(L)'
;MGGRRGGPPHTATRGVAGFGAPGMLRGVVSAASLARRTTAVGAREARQVHAMACARGPASGVGDGASAVERLFDRCQEVLGALPNGTAATVADVSVIVPLMDRITPADLGIVPPTRAANPLALRLFGRSGPGPGAPRYPPLEYLKLHDCAAFTMGVFRFPENGTIPLHDHPGMTVVSKLLYGRVRVLSYDWAEAVPSPSTTRGPRRARLVADRIIQAPIQPLSLYPDDANVHMFHALTPAALLDVLAPPYAVGEGRDCHYFAKVPLGPNGEACGENEAWLLETECPESFEVNRGTYLGPKVGSEAEAG
;
A
#
# COMPACT_ATOMS: atom_id res chain seq x y z
N MET A 1 77.33 3.58 -5.40
CA MET A 1 77.50 2.81 -4.17
C MET A 1 76.10 2.51 -3.66
N GLY A 2 75.58 1.43 -3.89
CA GLY A 2 75.60 0.17 -3.13
C GLY A 2 74.34 0.18 -2.29
N GLY A 3 73.41 -0.67 -2.32
CA GLY A 3 73.27 -2.05 -2.75
C GLY A 3 72.24 -2.79 -1.90
N ARG A 4 71.48 -3.68 -2.53
CA ARG A 4 70.83 -4.90 -2.01
C ARG A 4 69.51 -4.74 -1.23
N ARG A 5 68.36 -5.23 -1.83
CA ARG A 5 67.81 -6.59 -1.91
C ARG A 5 67.43 -7.17 -0.54
N GLY A 6 66.20 -7.61 -0.43
CA GLY A 6 65.70 -8.51 0.57
C GLY A 6 64.20 -8.79 0.35
N GLY A 7 63.86 -9.90 -0.28
CA GLY A 7 62.49 -10.39 -0.48
C GLY A 7 62.05 -11.28 0.69
N PRO A 8 60.87 -11.97 0.55
CA PRO A 8 60.01 -12.31 1.67
C PRO A 8 60.29 -13.69 2.29
N PRO A 9 59.63 -14.06 3.34
CA PRO A 9 59.04 -15.41 3.32
C PRO A 9 57.59 -15.54 3.82
N HIS A 10 57.04 -16.60 3.36
CA HIS A 10 55.80 -17.31 3.47
C HIS A 10 55.29 -17.71 4.86
N THR A 11 54.03 -18.11 4.84
CA THR A 11 53.30 -19.11 5.64
C THR A 11 52.76 -18.62 7.00
N ALA A 12 51.49 -18.84 7.33
CA ALA A 12 50.79 -20.10 7.47
C ALA A 12 49.28 -19.93 7.71
N THR A 13 48.54 -20.78 7.07
CA THR A 13 47.16 -21.18 7.32
C THR A 13 46.89 -21.63 8.74
N ARG A 14 45.75 -21.20 9.32
CA ARG A 14 44.99 -22.06 10.22
C ARG A 14 43.51 -21.72 10.12
N GLY A 15 42.72 -22.67 9.65
CA GLY A 15 41.28 -22.69 9.72
C GLY A 15 40.79 -22.94 11.13
N VAL A 16 39.66 -22.36 11.49
CA VAL A 16 38.86 -22.82 12.62
C VAL A 16 37.40 -22.91 12.13
N ALA A 17 36.85 -24.06 12.42
CA ALA A 17 35.57 -24.58 12.04
C ALA A 17 34.38 -23.74 12.53
N GLY A 18 33.28 -23.87 11.78
CA GLY A 18 32.00 -23.23 12.04
C GLY A 18 31.26 -23.81 13.24
N PHE A 19 30.40 -22.98 13.78
CA PHE A 19 29.20 -23.42 14.46
C PHE A 19 28.03 -22.65 13.90
N GLY A 20 27.18 -23.38 13.19
CA GLY A 20 25.89 -22.89 12.73
C GLY A 20 24.91 -22.77 13.88
N ALA A 21 24.27 -21.65 13.99
CA ALA A 21 23.04 -21.48 14.77
C ALA A 21 21.85 -21.35 13.79
N PRO A 22 20.70 -21.98 14.05
CA PRO A 22 19.55 -21.93 13.17
C PRO A 22 18.86 -20.56 13.31
N GLY A 23 18.95 -19.77 12.25
CA GLY A 23 18.20 -18.52 12.13
C GLY A 23 16.70 -18.81 12.00
N MET A 24 15.92 -18.40 12.96
CA MET A 24 14.47 -18.26 12.84
C MET A 24 14.18 -17.16 11.81
N LEU A 25 13.82 -17.56 10.60
CA LEU A 25 13.19 -16.70 9.60
C LEU A 25 11.79 -16.30 10.11
N ARG A 26 11.69 -15.18 10.80
CA ARG A 26 10.42 -14.48 10.96
C ARG A 26 10.14 -13.75 9.66
N GLY A 27 9.17 -14.28 8.90
CA GLY A 27 8.76 -13.68 7.63
C GLY A 27 8.08 -12.33 7.85
N VAL A 28 8.83 -11.28 7.66
CA VAL A 28 8.30 -9.92 7.48
C VAL A 28 7.70 -9.85 6.08
N VAL A 29 6.41 -9.62 6.00
CA VAL A 29 5.69 -9.52 4.72
C VAL A 29 5.43 -8.05 4.45
N SER A 30 6.13 -7.46 3.46
CA SER A 30 5.86 -6.10 2.99
C SER A 30 4.44 -6.01 2.39
N ALA A 31 3.81 -4.83 2.36
CA ALA A 31 2.48 -4.66 1.74
C ALA A 31 2.48 -5.10 0.27
N ALA A 32 3.57 -4.86 -0.45
CA ALA A 32 3.78 -5.40 -1.79
C ALA A 32 3.98 -6.92 -1.79
N SER A 33 4.56 -7.49 -0.73
CA SER A 33 4.69 -8.93 -0.54
C SER A 33 3.36 -9.57 -0.09
N LEU A 34 2.49 -8.83 0.59
CA LEU A 34 1.14 -9.26 0.88
C LEU A 34 0.31 -9.34 -0.42
N ALA A 35 0.41 -8.31 -1.27
CA ALA A 35 -0.12 -8.34 -2.63
C ALA A 35 0.53 -9.45 -3.48
N ARG A 36 1.86 -9.65 -3.38
CA ARG A 36 2.59 -10.69 -4.12
C ARG A 36 2.27 -12.11 -3.66
N ARG A 37 2.04 -12.36 -2.37
CA ARG A 37 1.72 -13.72 -1.88
C ARG A 37 0.28 -14.09 -2.10
N THR A 38 -0.66 -13.15 -2.07
CA THR A 38 -2.04 -13.41 -2.49
C THR A 38 -2.17 -13.62 -3.99
N THR A 39 -1.28 -13.02 -4.82
CA THR A 39 -1.30 -13.19 -6.27
C THR A 39 -0.45 -14.37 -6.77
N ALA A 40 0.68 -14.69 -6.13
CA ALA A 40 1.61 -15.71 -6.66
C ALA A 40 1.14 -17.16 -6.43
N VAL A 41 0.40 -17.45 -5.37
CA VAL A 41 -0.20 -18.78 -5.18
C VAL A 41 -1.49 -18.92 -6.00
N GLY A 42 -2.20 -17.82 -6.26
CA GLY A 42 -3.44 -17.81 -7.06
C GLY A 42 -3.25 -17.76 -8.58
N ALA A 43 -2.08 -17.34 -9.09
CA ALA A 43 -1.94 -17.01 -10.52
C ALA A 43 -2.01 -18.21 -11.47
N ARG A 44 -1.81 -19.43 -11.03
CA ARG A 44 -1.96 -20.64 -11.87
C ARG A 44 -3.35 -21.28 -11.77
N GLU A 45 -3.98 -21.25 -10.61
CA GLU A 45 -5.34 -21.75 -10.42
C GLU A 45 -6.42 -20.70 -10.65
N ALA A 46 -6.09 -19.41 -10.43
CA ALA A 46 -6.98 -18.27 -10.63
C ALA A 46 -7.42 -18.07 -12.10
N ARG A 47 -6.68 -18.54 -13.09
CA ARG A 47 -7.08 -18.40 -14.50
C ARG A 47 -8.35 -19.17 -14.86
N GLN A 48 -8.73 -20.14 -14.06
CA GLN A 48 -9.94 -20.95 -14.33
C GLN A 48 -11.09 -20.66 -13.35
N VAL A 49 -10.79 -20.13 -12.16
CA VAL A 49 -11.78 -19.83 -11.11
C VAL A 49 -12.23 -18.35 -11.14
N HIS A 50 -11.36 -17.41 -11.58
CA HIS A 50 -11.66 -15.97 -11.60
C HIS A 50 -12.70 -15.52 -12.63
N ALA A 51 -12.88 -16.27 -13.72
CA ALA A 51 -13.94 -15.96 -14.69
C ALA A 51 -15.37 -16.28 -14.15
N MET A 52 -15.48 -17.03 -13.06
CA MET A 52 -16.76 -17.39 -12.47
C MET A 52 -17.18 -16.56 -11.24
N ALA A 53 -16.25 -15.95 -10.51
CA ALA A 53 -16.56 -15.25 -9.26
C ALA A 53 -17.14 -13.83 -9.45
N CYS A 54 -17.00 -13.24 -10.63
CA CYS A 54 -17.71 -12.02 -11.03
C CYS A 54 -18.94 -12.29 -11.91
N ALA A 55 -19.33 -13.55 -12.10
CA ALA A 55 -20.56 -13.88 -12.79
C ALA A 55 -21.75 -13.38 -11.96
N ARG A 56 -22.50 -12.47 -12.56
CA ARG A 56 -23.71 -11.84 -12.04
C ARG A 56 -24.61 -12.84 -11.29
N GLY A 57 -24.53 -12.82 -9.96
CA GLY A 57 -25.70 -13.16 -9.18
C GLY A 57 -26.77 -12.10 -9.49
N PRO A 58 -28.06 -12.44 -9.56
CA PRO A 58 -29.11 -11.46 -9.73
C PRO A 58 -28.95 -10.40 -8.65
N ALA A 59 -29.04 -9.12 -9.01
CA ALA A 59 -29.08 -8.01 -8.09
C ALA A 59 -30.17 -8.35 -7.06
N SER A 60 -29.76 -8.87 -5.92
CA SER A 60 -30.66 -9.06 -4.79
C SER A 60 -31.09 -7.66 -4.41
N GLY A 61 -32.35 -7.35 -4.60
CA GLY A 61 -32.92 -6.06 -4.22
C GLY A 61 -32.45 -5.77 -2.80
N VAL A 62 -31.79 -4.60 -2.64
CA VAL A 62 -31.26 -4.15 -1.36
C VAL A 62 -32.42 -4.12 -0.39
N GLY A 63 -32.54 -5.15 0.45
CA GLY A 63 -33.56 -5.21 1.50
C GLY A 63 -33.32 -4.06 2.47
N ASP A 64 -34.40 -3.52 3.06
CA ASP A 64 -34.39 -2.43 4.06
C ASP A 64 -33.47 -2.68 5.28
N GLY A 65 -32.79 -3.83 5.36
CA GLY A 65 -31.90 -4.25 6.45
C GLY A 65 -30.39 -4.26 6.14
N ALA A 66 -29.96 -3.93 4.91
CA ALA A 66 -28.53 -3.96 4.57
C ALA A 66 -27.74 -2.90 5.34
N SER A 67 -26.57 -3.27 5.88
CA SER A 67 -25.64 -2.34 6.55
C SER A 67 -25.09 -1.32 5.56
N ALA A 68 -24.49 -0.22 6.08
CA ALA A 68 -23.86 0.79 5.23
C ALA A 68 -22.69 0.21 4.41
N VAL A 69 -21.96 -0.75 4.99
CA VAL A 69 -20.83 -1.42 4.34
C VAL A 69 -21.30 -2.34 3.21
N GLU A 70 -22.38 -3.10 3.42
CA GLU A 70 -22.99 -3.94 2.37
C GLU A 70 -23.47 -3.09 1.21
N ARG A 71 -24.16 -1.97 1.46
CA ARG A 71 -24.60 -1.05 0.39
C ARG A 71 -23.42 -0.46 -0.38
N LEU A 72 -22.32 -0.11 0.29
CA LEU A 72 -21.10 0.33 -0.37
C LEU A 72 -20.53 -0.79 -1.25
N PHE A 73 -20.42 -1.99 -0.71
CA PHE A 73 -19.92 -3.17 -1.43
C PHE A 73 -20.77 -3.46 -2.67
N ASP A 74 -22.09 -3.54 -2.53
CA ASP A 74 -23.01 -3.81 -3.64
C ASP A 74 -22.86 -2.78 -4.76
N ARG A 75 -22.68 -1.50 -4.40
CA ARG A 75 -22.43 -0.45 -5.38
C ARG A 75 -21.07 -0.61 -6.07
N CYS A 76 -20.02 -0.95 -5.33
CA CYS A 76 -18.72 -1.27 -5.92
C CYS A 76 -18.82 -2.47 -6.87
N GLN A 77 -19.53 -3.52 -6.47
CA GLN A 77 -19.74 -4.71 -7.29
C GLN A 77 -20.53 -4.39 -8.58
N GLU A 78 -21.56 -3.55 -8.49
CA GLU A 78 -22.36 -3.12 -9.63
C GLU A 78 -21.53 -2.30 -10.63
N VAL A 79 -20.77 -1.32 -10.14
CA VAL A 79 -20.07 -0.36 -10.99
C VAL A 79 -18.71 -0.90 -11.43
N LEU A 80 -17.87 -1.31 -10.49
CA LEU A 80 -16.50 -1.75 -10.77
C LEU A 80 -16.47 -3.16 -11.36
N GLY A 81 -17.36 -4.03 -10.90
CA GLY A 81 -17.52 -5.39 -11.43
C GLY A 81 -18.06 -5.43 -12.87
N ALA A 82 -18.65 -4.34 -13.35
CA ALA A 82 -19.10 -4.20 -14.75
C ALA A 82 -18.00 -3.71 -15.70
N LEU A 83 -16.90 -3.17 -15.17
CA LEU A 83 -15.78 -2.70 -15.98
C LEU A 83 -15.02 -3.89 -16.61
N PRO A 84 -14.46 -3.72 -17.81
CA PRO A 84 -13.54 -4.71 -18.36
C PRO A 84 -12.35 -4.94 -17.42
N ASN A 85 -11.89 -6.17 -17.30
CA ASN A 85 -10.75 -6.50 -16.44
C ASN A 85 -9.53 -5.62 -16.74
N GLY A 86 -8.92 -5.10 -15.69
CA GLY A 86 -7.75 -4.23 -15.80
C GLY A 86 -8.05 -2.78 -16.19
N THR A 87 -9.31 -2.39 -16.28
CA THR A 87 -9.71 -1.01 -16.61
C THR A 87 -9.88 -0.20 -15.32
N ALA A 88 -9.21 0.95 -15.23
CA ALA A 88 -9.40 1.90 -14.13
C ALA A 88 -10.80 2.52 -14.17
N ALA A 89 -11.39 2.72 -12.99
CA ALA A 89 -12.66 3.42 -12.86
C ALA A 89 -12.51 4.90 -13.22
N THR A 90 -13.50 5.45 -13.90
CA THR A 90 -13.53 6.87 -14.27
C THR A 90 -14.10 7.73 -13.13
N VAL A 91 -14.00 9.06 -13.28
CA VAL A 91 -14.65 10.01 -12.36
C VAL A 91 -16.16 9.76 -12.27
N ALA A 92 -16.81 9.39 -13.39
CA ALA A 92 -18.23 9.08 -13.41
C ALA A 92 -18.56 7.82 -12.60
N ASP A 93 -17.75 6.76 -12.74
CA ASP A 93 -17.89 5.52 -11.97
C ASP A 93 -17.73 5.77 -10.46
N VAL A 94 -16.71 6.55 -10.09
CA VAL A 94 -16.42 6.89 -8.69
C VAL A 94 -17.50 7.80 -8.09
N SER A 95 -18.14 8.65 -8.87
CA SER A 95 -19.14 9.64 -8.40
C SER A 95 -20.33 9.02 -7.67
N VAL A 96 -20.68 7.78 -7.97
CA VAL A 96 -21.77 7.05 -7.30
C VAL A 96 -21.32 6.18 -6.13
N ILE A 97 -20.01 5.98 -5.98
CA ILE A 97 -19.38 5.24 -4.87
C ILE A 97 -19.05 6.20 -3.71
N VAL A 98 -18.46 7.35 -4.01
CA VAL A 98 -18.01 8.36 -3.03
C VAL A 98 -19.10 8.75 -2.02
N PRO A 99 -20.37 9.04 -2.38
CA PRO A 99 -21.39 9.39 -1.42
C PRO A 99 -21.74 8.29 -0.42
N LEU A 100 -21.61 7.01 -0.83
CA LEU A 100 -21.81 5.87 0.07
C LEU A 100 -20.61 5.71 0.99
N MET A 101 -19.42 5.79 0.44
CA MET A 101 -18.18 5.73 1.21
C MET A 101 -18.05 6.87 2.22
N ASP A 102 -18.54 8.07 1.87
CA ASP A 102 -18.50 9.23 2.78
C ASP A 102 -19.33 9.01 4.05
N ARG A 103 -20.40 8.21 3.99
CA ARG A 103 -21.25 7.88 5.12
C ARG A 103 -20.69 6.80 6.04
N ILE A 104 -19.68 6.03 5.58
CA ILE A 104 -19.08 4.97 6.39
C ILE A 104 -18.38 5.57 7.61
N THR A 105 -18.72 5.03 8.77
CA THR A 105 -18.09 5.36 10.05
C THR A 105 -17.25 4.18 10.55
N PRO A 106 -16.33 4.39 11.50
CA PRO A 106 -15.61 3.28 12.13
C PRO A 106 -16.54 2.21 12.71
N ALA A 107 -17.68 2.62 13.29
CA ALA A 107 -18.64 1.71 13.90
C ALA A 107 -19.31 0.79 12.87
N ASP A 108 -19.59 1.28 11.66
CA ASP A 108 -20.13 0.45 10.57
C ASP A 108 -19.19 -0.68 10.17
N LEU A 109 -17.88 -0.49 10.39
CA LEU A 109 -16.82 -1.46 10.10
C LEU A 109 -16.43 -2.30 11.34
N GLY A 110 -17.13 -2.15 12.46
CA GLY A 110 -16.76 -2.82 13.72
C GLY A 110 -15.41 -2.35 14.28
N ILE A 111 -14.97 -1.14 13.90
CA ILE A 111 -13.69 -0.57 14.33
C ILE A 111 -13.92 0.40 15.47
N VAL A 112 -13.20 0.18 16.57
CA VAL A 112 -13.17 1.11 17.69
C VAL A 112 -11.94 2.02 17.56
N PRO A 113 -12.12 3.34 17.34
CA PRO A 113 -10.99 4.26 17.33
C PRO A 113 -10.30 4.25 18.70
N PRO A 114 -8.96 4.33 18.77
CA PRO A 114 -8.25 4.39 20.03
C PRO A 114 -8.65 5.66 20.80
N THR A 115 -9.05 5.52 22.04
CA THR A 115 -9.33 6.65 22.92
C THR A 115 -8.02 7.38 23.25
N ARG A 116 -8.07 8.70 23.36
CA ARG A 116 -6.91 9.56 23.68
C ARG A 116 -6.21 9.20 25.01
N ALA A 117 -6.83 8.32 25.82
CA ALA A 117 -6.34 7.80 27.08
C ALA A 117 -5.68 6.41 26.98
N ALA A 118 -5.46 5.86 25.80
CA ALA A 118 -4.72 4.62 25.65
C ALA A 118 -3.28 4.86 26.12
N ASN A 119 -3.07 4.41 27.34
CA ASN A 119 -1.93 4.47 28.24
C ASN A 119 -0.58 4.40 27.52
N PRO A 120 0.36 5.37 27.73
CA PRO A 120 1.73 5.30 27.24
C PRO A 120 2.48 4.04 27.68
N LEU A 121 1.98 3.34 28.70
CA LEU A 121 2.58 2.09 29.22
C LEU A 121 2.32 0.89 28.29
N ALA A 122 1.20 0.84 27.59
CA ALA A 122 0.91 -0.25 26.64
C ALA A 122 1.86 -0.21 25.42
N LEU A 123 2.30 0.98 25.03
CA LEU A 123 3.27 1.16 23.94
C LEU A 123 4.69 0.67 24.29
N ARG A 124 4.98 0.50 25.59
CA ARG A 124 6.28 0.00 26.05
C ARG A 124 6.38 -1.54 26.12
N LEU A 125 5.27 -2.25 26.06
CA LEU A 125 5.24 -3.72 26.17
C LEU A 125 5.30 -4.44 24.82
N PHE A 126 5.05 -3.75 23.71
CA PHE A 126 5.17 -4.31 22.36
C PHE A 126 6.44 -3.78 21.66
N GLY A 127 7.55 -4.51 21.85
CA GLY A 127 8.65 -4.49 20.91
C GLY A 127 9.83 -3.56 21.22
N ARG A 128 10.71 -4.03 22.10
CA ARG A 128 12.13 -3.66 22.05
C ARG A 128 12.89 -4.68 21.20
N SER A 129 12.80 -4.55 19.89
CA SER A 129 13.81 -5.10 18.98
C SER A 129 14.08 -4.02 17.97
N GLY A 130 15.11 -3.24 18.25
CA GLY A 130 15.51 -2.10 17.46
C GLY A 130 16.24 -2.48 16.17
N PRO A 131 16.00 -1.82 14.98
CA PRO A 131 16.91 -1.85 13.86
C PRO A 131 18.21 -1.13 14.16
N GLY A 132 19.22 -1.44 13.36
CA GLY A 132 20.51 -0.80 13.44
C GLY A 132 20.44 0.72 13.24
N PRO A 133 21.49 1.46 13.60
CA PRO A 133 21.52 2.91 13.46
C PRO A 133 21.45 3.31 11.99
N GLY A 134 20.40 4.08 11.60
CA GLY A 134 20.37 4.81 10.35
C GLY A 134 19.12 4.71 9.48
N ALA A 135 18.25 3.72 9.65
CA ALA A 135 17.01 3.64 8.86
C ALA A 135 15.84 4.32 9.60
N PRO A 136 15.00 5.12 8.91
CA PRO A 136 13.77 5.62 9.50
C PRO A 136 12.87 4.44 9.87
N ARG A 137 12.41 4.41 11.10
CA ARG A 137 11.52 3.37 11.61
C ARG A 137 10.10 3.84 11.56
N TYR A 138 9.32 3.21 10.72
CA TYR A 138 7.88 3.36 10.78
C TYR A 138 7.31 2.24 11.64
N PRO A 139 6.44 2.55 12.64
CA PRO A 139 5.76 1.49 13.36
C PRO A 139 4.87 0.71 12.38
N PRO A 140 4.77 -0.64 12.53
CA PRO A 140 4.03 -1.47 11.59
C PRO A 140 2.55 -1.08 11.52
N LEU A 141 2.02 -1.04 10.32
CA LEU A 141 0.61 -0.85 10.05
C LEU A 141 -0.14 -2.17 10.19
N GLU A 142 -1.45 -2.09 10.31
CA GLU A 142 -2.33 -3.25 10.22
C GLU A 142 -3.29 -3.10 9.02
N TYR A 143 -3.45 -4.16 8.24
CA TYR A 143 -4.39 -4.20 7.13
C TYR A 143 -5.52 -5.18 7.39
N LEU A 144 -6.76 -4.69 7.34
CA LEU A 144 -7.99 -5.47 7.45
C LEU A 144 -8.58 -5.64 6.06
N LYS A 145 -8.54 -6.85 5.53
CA LYS A 145 -9.14 -7.15 4.22
C LYS A 145 -10.65 -7.34 4.39
N LEU A 146 -11.45 -6.59 3.66
CA LEU A 146 -12.90 -6.71 3.59
C LEU A 146 -13.31 -7.56 2.39
N HIS A 147 -12.76 -7.22 1.21
CA HIS A 147 -13.05 -7.92 -0.03
C HIS A 147 -11.85 -7.91 -0.97
N ASP A 148 -11.77 -8.92 -1.84
CA ASP A 148 -10.70 -9.05 -2.83
C ASP A 148 -11.20 -9.87 -4.01
N CYS A 149 -11.30 -9.26 -5.20
CA CYS A 149 -11.65 -9.94 -6.45
C CYS A 149 -10.87 -9.32 -7.63
N ALA A 150 -11.09 -9.83 -8.84
CA ALA A 150 -10.39 -9.34 -10.02
C ALA A 150 -10.74 -7.89 -10.41
N ALA A 151 -11.91 -7.39 -10.00
CA ALA A 151 -12.38 -6.06 -10.35
C ALA A 151 -11.96 -4.99 -9.35
N PHE A 152 -11.96 -5.31 -8.05
CA PHE A 152 -11.57 -4.36 -7.01
C PHE A 152 -11.17 -5.06 -5.70
N THR A 153 -10.38 -4.36 -4.90
CA THR A 153 -10.13 -4.69 -3.49
C THR A 153 -10.74 -3.65 -2.58
N MET A 154 -11.22 -4.09 -1.42
CA MET A 154 -11.69 -3.21 -0.35
C MET A 154 -11.01 -3.62 0.96
N GLY A 155 -10.44 -2.65 1.67
CA GLY A 155 -9.75 -2.91 2.93
C GLY A 155 -9.52 -1.68 3.77
N VAL A 156 -9.12 -1.88 5.03
CA VAL A 156 -8.79 -0.80 5.94
C VAL A 156 -7.34 -0.90 6.38
N PHE A 157 -6.59 0.17 6.17
CA PHE A 157 -5.29 0.38 6.81
C PHE A 157 -5.47 1.07 8.14
N ARG A 158 -4.96 0.47 9.20
CA ARG A 158 -4.87 1.06 10.54
C ARG A 158 -3.43 1.50 10.80
N PHE A 159 -3.29 2.77 11.13
CA PHE A 159 -2.00 3.40 11.38
C PHE A 159 -1.83 3.64 12.87
N PRO A 160 -0.75 3.19 13.49
CA PRO A 160 -0.31 3.78 14.75
C PRO A 160 0.18 5.22 14.49
N GLU A 161 0.34 6.01 15.55
CA GLU A 161 0.98 7.32 15.44
C GLU A 161 2.38 7.17 14.82
N ASN A 162 2.71 8.07 13.88
CA ASN A 162 3.91 8.02 13.02
C ASN A 162 3.97 6.83 12.04
N GLY A 163 2.91 6.02 11.94
CA GLY A 163 2.78 5.00 10.89
C GLY A 163 2.77 5.67 9.52
N THR A 164 3.44 5.06 8.54
CA THR A 164 3.61 5.65 7.20
C THR A 164 3.45 4.58 6.13
N ILE A 165 2.61 4.85 5.13
CA ILE A 165 2.71 4.18 3.83
C ILE A 165 3.69 5.03 3.01
N PRO A 166 4.87 4.50 2.65
CA PRO A 166 5.89 5.22 1.89
C PRO A 166 5.37 5.72 0.55
N LEU A 167 6.08 6.63 -0.08
CA LEU A 167 5.72 7.13 -1.40
C LEU A 167 5.69 5.97 -2.41
N HIS A 168 4.53 5.74 -3.01
CA HIS A 168 4.25 4.63 -3.91
C HIS A 168 3.23 5.02 -4.97
N ASP A 169 3.08 4.21 -6.02
CA ASP A 169 2.15 4.44 -7.11
C ASP A 169 1.05 3.37 -7.23
N HIS A 170 0.07 3.69 -8.06
CA HIS A 170 -1.06 2.84 -8.43
C HIS A 170 -1.21 2.79 -9.96
N PRO A 171 -0.30 2.10 -10.68
CA PRO A 171 -0.27 2.12 -12.15
C PRO A 171 -1.57 1.62 -12.76
N GLY A 172 -2.23 2.46 -13.58
CA GLY A 172 -3.48 2.11 -14.23
C GLY A 172 -4.64 1.82 -13.28
N MET A 173 -4.60 2.35 -12.06
CA MET A 173 -5.59 2.11 -11.02
C MET A 173 -6.26 3.41 -10.57
N THR A 174 -7.51 3.28 -10.16
CA THR A 174 -8.25 4.32 -9.43
C THR A 174 -8.41 3.88 -7.99
N VAL A 175 -8.15 4.77 -7.05
CA VAL A 175 -8.30 4.49 -5.61
C VAL A 175 -9.20 5.54 -4.97
N VAL A 176 -10.14 5.08 -4.15
CA VAL A 176 -10.97 5.94 -3.31
C VAL A 176 -10.63 5.63 -1.85
N SER A 177 -10.19 6.65 -1.11
CA SER A 177 -9.73 6.54 0.27
C SER A 177 -10.57 7.40 1.20
N LYS A 178 -11.14 6.81 2.26
CA LYS A 178 -11.88 7.50 3.33
C LYS A 178 -11.09 7.47 4.62
N LEU A 179 -10.72 8.66 5.12
CA LEU A 179 -10.16 8.75 6.47
C LEU A 179 -11.28 8.58 7.50
N LEU A 180 -11.29 7.45 8.18
CA LEU A 180 -12.31 7.05 9.15
C LEU A 180 -12.15 7.78 10.49
N TYR A 181 -10.91 7.91 10.97
CA TYR A 181 -10.53 8.68 12.15
C TYR A 181 -9.06 9.08 12.08
N GLY A 182 -8.68 10.06 12.92
CA GLY A 182 -7.29 10.48 13.06
C GLY A 182 -6.93 11.67 12.18
N ARG A 183 -5.62 11.94 12.12
CA ARG A 183 -4.99 13.00 11.31
C ARG A 183 -3.82 12.41 10.56
N VAL A 184 -3.77 12.66 9.26
CA VAL A 184 -2.68 12.20 8.39
C VAL A 184 -2.17 13.33 7.50
N ARG A 185 -0.88 13.36 7.23
CA ARG A 185 -0.29 14.16 6.15
C ARG A 185 -0.37 13.33 4.88
N VAL A 186 -0.90 13.94 3.84
CA VAL A 186 -0.95 13.40 2.48
C VAL A 186 0.03 14.17 1.64
N LEU A 187 0.94 13.45 0.99
CA LEU A 187 1.86 13.99 -0.01
C LEU A 187 1.61 13.26 -1.31
N SER A 188 1.31 13.99 -2.39
CA SER A 188 1.05 13.38 -3.69
C SER A 188 1.72 14.15 -4.83
N TYR A 189 2.07 13.40 -5.87
CA TYR A 189 2.73 13.88 -7.06
C TYR A 189 2.10 13.28 -8.32
N ASP A 190 2.20 14.04 -9.41
CA ASP A 190 2.00 13.57 -10.78
C ASP A 190 3.33 13.53 -11.52
N TRP A 191 3.48 12.62 -12.46
CA TRP A 191 4.63 12.63 -13.34
C TRP A 191 4.59 13.88 -14.23
N ALA A 192 5.70 14.62 -14.28
CA ALA A 192 5.79 15.82 -15.11
C ALA A 192 5.77 15.51 -16.61
N GLU A 193 6.13 14.28 -16.96
CA GLU A 193 6.16 13.77 -18.33
C GLU A 193 5.40 12.46 -18.39
N ALA A 194 4.74 12.19 -19.52
CA ALA A 194 4.04 10.93 -19.73
C ALA A 194 4.96 9.74 -19.46
N VAL A 195 4.43 8.73 -18.78
CA VAL A 195 5.19 7.52 -18.45
C VAL A 195 5.51 6.77 -19.74
N PRO A 196 6.80 6.61 -20.14
CA PRO A 196 7.12 5.69 -21.22
C PRO A 196 6.70 4.28 -20.77
N SER A 197 5.98 3.55 -21.63
CA SER A 197 5.62 2.16 -21.38
C SER A 197 6.86 1.28 -21.39
N PRO A 198 6.87 0.20 -20.68
CA PRO A 198 7.32 -0.11 -19.33
C PRO A 198 8.70 0.51 -19.04
N SER A 199 8.91 0.96 -17.84
CA SER A 199 10.07 1.66 -17.31
C SER A 199 11.43 1.15 -17.85
N THR A 200 11.94 1.79 -18.89
CA THR A 200 13.31 1.60 -19.39
C THR A 200 14.30 2.57 -18.77
N THR A 201 13.83 3.55 -18.01
CA THR A 201 14.68 4.60 -17.42
C THR A 201 15.05 4.24 -15.99
N ARG A 202 16.25 3.69 -15.82
CA ARG A 202 16.89 3.53 -14.51
C ARG A 202 17.43 4.87 -14.03
N GLY A 203 16.58 5.75 -13.52
CA GLY A 203 17.05 7.05 -13.01
C GLY A 203 15.93 7.88 -12.39
N PRO A 204 16.28 8.99 -11.73
CA PRO A 204 15.29 9.90 -11.18
C PRO A 204 14.40 10.46 -12.28
N ARG A 205 13.09 10.55 -12.00
CA ARG A 205 12.08 11.12 -12.87
C ARG A 205 11.51 12.37 -12.23
N ARG A 206 11.20 13.37 -13.04
CA ARG A 206 10.59 14.61 -12.57
C ARG A 206 9.10 14.40 -12.30
N ALA A 207 8.67 14.84 -11.12
CA ALA A 207 7.29 14.80 -10.68
C ALA A 207 6.86 16.17 -10.17
N ARG A 208 5.61 16.53 -10.37
CA ARG A 208 4.98 17.77 -9.95
C ARG A 208 4.20 17.52 -8.66
N LEU A 209 4.39 18.37 -7.67
CA LEU A 209 3.64 18.32 -6.41
C LEU A 209 2.18 18.66 -6.66
N VAL A 210 1.27 17.72 -6.34
CA VAL A 210 -0.19 17.90 -6.38
C VAL A 210 -0.70 18.35 -5.02
N ALA A 211 -0.27 17.68 -3.96
CA ALA A 211 -0.68 18.03 -2.60
C ALA A 211 0.42 17.72 -1.59
N ASP A 212 0.55 18.60 -0.60
CA ASP A 212 1.24 18.37 0.67
C ASP A 212 0.39 19.03 1.75
N ARG A 213 -0.48 18.23 2.37
CA ARG A 213 -1.46 18.76 3.32
C ARG A 213 -1.78 17.77 4.43
N ILE A 214 -2.22 18.33 5.56
CA ILE A 214 -2.76 17.55 6.67
C ILE A 214 -4.27 17.47 6.49
N ILE A 215 -4.83 16.26 6.53
CA ILE A 215 -6.25 16.00 6.58
C ILE A 215 -6.62 15.41 7.94
N GLN A 216 -7.84 15.66 8.37
CA GLN A 216 -8.38 15.19 9.65
C GLN A 216 -9.82 14.74 9.46
N ALA A 217 -10.16 13.59 10.05
CA ALA A 217 -11.55 13.11 10.05
C ALA A 217 -12.45 14.00 10.96
N PRO A 218 -13.71 14.24 10.57
CA PRO A 218 -14.34 13.77 9.33
C PRO A 218 -13.94 14.61 8.11
N ILE A 219 -13.71 13.96 6.99
CA ILE A 219 -13.42 14.58 5.69
C ILE A 219 -14.02 13.71 4.58
N GLN A 220 -14.39 14.32 3.47
CA GLN A 220 -14.85 13.59 2.29
C GLN A 220 -13.78 12.63 1.78
N PRO A 221 -14.18 11.52 1.13
CA PRO A 221 -13.24 10.62 0.50
C PRO A 221 -12.32 11.33 -0.50
N LEU A 222 -11.08 10.90 -0.53
CA LEU A 222 -10.09 11.31 -1.54
C LEU A 222 -10.13 10.30 -2.68
N SER A 223 -9.96 10.77 -3.91
CA SER A 223 -9.81 9.90 -5.07
C SER A 223 -8.51 10.23 -5.77
N LEU A 224 -7.83 9.20 -6.26
CA LEU A 224 -6.74 9.32 -7.22
C LEU A 224 -7.08 8.52 -8.47
N TYR A 225 -6.50 8.92 -9.57
CA TYR A 225 -6.71 8.30 -10.88
C TYR A 225 -5.35 7.96 -11.50
N PRO A 226 -5.30 7.19 -12.60
CA PRO A 226 -4.02 6.84 -13.23
C PRO A 226 -3.11 8.02 -13.51
N ASP A 227 -3.69 9.18 -13.82
CA ASP A 227 -2.96 10.41 -14.22
C ASP A 227 -3.16 11.57 -13.23
N ASP A 228 -3.77 11.33 -12.05
CA ASP A 228 -4.05 12.38 -11.06
C ASP A 228 -3.76 11.89 -9.64
N ALA A 229 -2.82 12.55 -8.97
CA ALA A 229 -2.36 12.27 -7.61
C ALA A 229 -1.88 10.83 -7.36
N ASN A 230 -1.47 10.13 -8.44
CA ASN A 230 -1.23 8.68 -8.43
C ASN A 230 -0.05 8.25 -7.57
N VAL A 231 1.02 9.06 -7.52
CA VAL A 231 2.20 8.79 -6.65
C VAL A 231 1.98 9.48 -5.32
N HIS A 232 1.75 8.71 -4.25
CA HIS A 232 1.39 9.32 -2.98
C HIS A 232 1.98 8.63 -1.74
N MET A 233 1.92 9.34 -0.62
CA MET A 233 2.32 8.89 0.72
C MET A 233 1.28 9.31 1.74
N PHE A 234 1.05 8.46 2.75
CA PHE A 234 0.32 8.81 3.97
C PHE A 234 1.24 8.71 5.18
N HIS A 235 1.24 9.74 6.02
CA HIS A 235 1.94 9.74 7.30
C HIS A 235 0.97 10.11 8.43
N ALA A 236 0.76 9.20 9.37
CA ALA A 236 -0.19 9.39 10.47
C ALA A 236 0.42 10.27 11.58
N LEU A 237 -0.24 11.40 11.84
CA LEU A 237 0.13 12.32 12.93
C LEU A 237 -0.52 11.94 14.26
N THR A 238 -1.53 11.12 14.22
CA THR A 238 -2.21 10.47 15.35
C THR A 238 -2.56 9.06 14.90
N PRO A 239 -2.94 8.14 15.80
CA PRO A 239 -3.56 6.90 15.35
C PRO A 239 -4.69 7.21 14.36
N ALA A 240 -4.72 6.50 13.23
CA ALA A 240 -5.62 6.77 12.11
C ALA A 240 -6.09 5.49 11.44
N ALA A 241 -7.16 5.58 10.66
CA ALA A 241 -7.57 4.50 9.75
C ALA A 241 -8.10 5.06 8.43
N LEU A 242 -7.70 4.39 7.34
CA LEU A 242 -8.15 4.64 5.98
C LEU A 242 -8.91 3.42 5.46
N LEU A 243 -10.15 3.62 5.00
CA LEU A 243 -10.87 2.65 4.18
C LEU A 243 -10.54 2.94 2.72
N ASP A 244 -10.04 1.94 2.01
CA ASP A 244 -9.65 2.05 0.61
C ASP A 244 -10.46 1.09 -0.27
N VAL A 245 -10.83 1.59 -1.46
CA VAL A 245 -11.33 0.81 -2.60
C VAL A 245 -10.37 1.04 -3.76
N LEU A 246 -9.73 -0.02 -4.26
CA LEU A 246 -8.78 0.00 -5.36
C LEU A 246 -9.38 -0.71 -6.57
N ALA A 247 -9.42 -0.08 -7.74
CA ALA A 247 -9.99 -0.63 -8.97
C ALA A 247 -9.20 -0.20 -10.22
N PRO A 248 -8.65 -1.14 -11.00
CA PRO A 248 -8.52 -2.56 -10.68
C PRO A 248 -7.50 -2.80 -9.54
N PRO A 249 -7.39 -4.02 -8.98
CA PRO A 249 -6.36 -4.33 -7.99
C PRO A 249 -4.94 -4.31 -8.57
N TYR A 250 -3.94 -4.22 -7.71
CA TYR A 250 -2.56 -4.54 -8.10
C TYR A 250 -2.48 -5.93 -8.72
N ALA A 251 -1.73 -6.05 -9.79
CA ALA A 251 -1.52 -7.32 -10.49
C ALA A 251 -0.08 -7.42 -10.98
N VAL A 252 0.72 -8.20 -10.24
CA VAL A 252 2.14 -8.45 -10.55
C VAL A 252 2.26 -9.11 -11.92
N GLY A 253 3.12 -8.55 -12.78
CA GLY A 253 3.34 -9.07 -14.13
C GLY A 253 2.30 -8.66 -15.17
N GLU A 254 1.30 -7.84 -14.78
CA GLU A 254 0.33 -7.22 -15.69
C GLU A 254 0.54 -5.69 -15.82
N GLY A 255 1.68 -5.19 -15.36
CA GLY A 255 2.02 -3.76 -15.38
C GLY A 255 1.31 -2.93 -14.31
N ARG A 256 0.76 -3.58 -13.30
CA ARG A 256 0.13 -2.95 -12.13
C ARG A 256 0.81 -3.38 -10.83
N ASP A 257 2.14 -3.38 -10.84
CA ASP A 257 2.95 -3.56 -9.64
C ASP A 257 3.00 -2.28 -8.83
N CYS A 258 3.05 -2.39 -7.51
CA CYS A 258 3.30 -1.25 -6.64
C CYS A 258 4.79 -0.91 -6.65
N HIS A 259 5.14 0.29 -7.08
CA HIS A 259 6.51 0.80 -7.03
C HIS A 259 6.65 1.80 -5.88
N TYR A 260 7.82 1.82 -5.27
CA TYR A 260 8.16 2.74 -4.21
C TYR A 260 9.17 3.78 -4.69
N PHE A 261 9.10 4.98 -4.13
CA PHE A 261 9.94 6.09 -4.59
C PHE A 261 10.61 6.80 -3.42
N ALA A 262 11.84 7.24 -3.68
CA ALA A 262 12.57 8.17 -2.81
C ALA A 262 12.70 9.52 -3.51
N LYS A 263 12.52 10.61 -2.75
CA LYS A 263 12.84 11.96 -3.23
C LYS A 263 14.35 12.14 -3.21
N VAL A 264 14.93 12.50 -4.36
CA VAL A 264 16.37 12.77 -4.50
C VAL A 264 16.62 14.24 -4.85
N PRO A 265 17.78 14.81 -4.47
CA PRO A 265 18.03 16.24 -4.62
C PRO A 265 18.27 16.67 -6.08
N LEU A 266 18.81 15.76 -6.90
CA LEU A 266 19.25 16.07 -8.26
C LEU A 266 18.68 15.06 -9.26
N GLY A 267 18.39 15.53 -10.45
CA GLY A 267 18.01 14.76 -11.61
C GLY A 267 19.17 14.03 -12.28
N PRO A 268 18.87 13.31 -13.39
CA PRO A 268 19.85 12.46 -14.05
C PRO A 268 21.06 13.20 -14.63
N ASN A 269 20.94 14.51 -14.91
CA ASN A 269 22.03 15.34 -15.40
C ASN A 269 22.60 16.30 -14.33
N GLY A 270 22.25 16.08 -13.06
CA GLY A 270 22.70 16.92 -11.94
C GLY A 270 21.90 18.21 -11.74
N GLU A 271 20.73 18.35 -12.37
CA GLU A 271 19.84 19.49 -12.23
C GLU A 271 18.94 19.36 -10.99
N ALA A 272 18.66 20.51 -10.35
CA ALA A 272 17.69 20.60 -9.26
C ALA A 272 16.26 20.82 -9.80
N CYS A 273 15.25 20.46 -9.01
CA CYS A 273 13.85 20.77 -9.30
C CYS A 273 13.46 22.20 -8.92
N GLY A 274 12.39 22.68 -9.54
CA GLY A 274 11.68 23.88 -9.11
C GLY A 274 10.96 23.70 -7.77
N GLU A 275 10.36 24.78 -7.25
CA GLU A 275 9.74 24.83 -5.93
C GLU A 275 8.61 23.81 -5.73
N ASN A 276 7.80 23.54 -6.77
CA ASN A 276 6.67 22.60 -6.74
C ASN A 276 6.96 21.32 -7.52
N GLU A 277 8.20 20.88 -7.56
CA GLU A 277 8.65 19.69 -8.24
C GLU A 277 9.55 18.82 -7.34
N ALA A 278 9.72 17.58 -7.72
CA ALA A 278 10.65 16.65 -7.10
C ALA A 278 11.25 15.71 -8.14
N TRP A 279 12.49 15.31 -7.93
CA TRP A 279 13.07 14.15 -8.56
C TRP A 279 12.72 12.92 -7.73
N LEU A 280 12.01 11.98 -8.31
CA LEU A 280 11.61 10.73 -7.68
C LEU A 280 12.39 9.58 -8.31
N LEU A 281 13.13 8.86 -7.47
CA LEU A 281 13.87 7.67 -7.85
C LEU A 281 13.10 6.43 -7.37
N GLU A 282 12.83 5.51 -8.28
CA GLU A 282 12.24 4.21 -7.92
C GLU A 282 13.22 3.43 -7.04
N THR A 283 12.69 2.83 -5.98
CA THR A 283 13.46 2.08 -4.98
C THR A 283 12.76 0.76 -4.67
N GLU A 284 13.50 -0.14 -4.06
CA GLU A 284 12.88 -1.29 -3.41
C GLU A 284 11.93 -0.82 -2.29
N CYS A 285 10.96 -1.68 -1.94
CA CYS A 285 10.12 -1.44 -0.76
C CYS A 285 11.00 -1.21 0.47
N PRO A 286 10.84 -0.09 1.21
CA PRO A 286 11.66 0.16 2.39
C PRO A 286 11.56 -0.98 3.40
N GLU A 287 12.71 -1.48 3.88
CA GLU A 287 12.75 -2.56 4.89
C GLU A 287 12.01 -2.21 6.18
N SER A 288 11.91 -0.92 6.49
CA SER A 288 11.19 -0.41 7.65
C SER A 288 9.67 -0.35 7.47
N PHE A 289 9.17 -0.59 6.27
CA PHE A 289 7.74 -0.60 5.99
C PHE A 289 7.15 -1.99 6.20
N GLU A 290 6.42 -2.14 7.29
CA GLU A 290 5.78 -3.40 7.68
C GLU A 290 4.27 -3.22 7.74
N VAL A 291 3.53 -4.19 7.18
CA VAL A 291 2.07 -4.25 7.28
C VAL A 291 1.68 -5.63 7.81
N ASN A 292 1.09 -5.63 9.00
CA ASN A 292 0.54 -6.84 9.60
C ASN A 292 -0.86 -7.11 9.05
N ARG A 293 -1.19 -8.37 8.85
CA ARG A 293 -2.56 -8.78 8.52
C ARG A 293 -3.37 -8.83 9.81
N GLY A 294 -4.40 -7.97 9.89
CA GLY A 294 -5.40 -8.02 10.95
C GLY A 294 -6.61 -8.85 10.57
N THR A 295 -7.49 -9.07 11.53
CA THR A 295 -8.78 -9.75 11.32
C THR A 295 -9.89 -8.72 11.25
N TYR A 296 -10.62 -8.69 10.15
CA TYR A 296 -11.82 -7.88 10.02
C TYR A 296 -12.99 -8.55 10.75
N LEU A 297 -13.64 -7.82 11.66
CA LEU A 297 -14.73 -8.31 12.52
C LEU A 297 -16.07 -7.61 12.24
N GLY A 298 -16.12 -6.72 11.25
CA GLY A 298 -17.33 -6.01 10.85
C GLY A 298 -18.28 -6.87 9.99
N PRO A 299 -19.31 -6.25 9.39
CA PRO A 299 -20.23 -6.93 8.48
C PRO A 299 -19.50 -7.60 7.33
N LYS A 300 -19.77 -8.86 7.08
CA LYS A 300 -19.19 -9.58 5.94
C LYS A 300 -19.80 -9.05 4.65
N VAL A 301 -18.96 -8.84 3.63
CA VAL A 301 -19.36 -8.40 2.30
C VAL A 301 -18.92 -9.41 1.26
N GLY A 302 -19.79 -9.66 0.29
CA GLY A 302 -19.58 -10.71 -0.70
C GLY A 302 -19.77 -12.12 -0.11
N SER A 303 -20.17 -13.08 -0.91
CA SER A 303 -20.03 -14.48 -0.55
C SER A 303 -18.55 -14.83 -0.57
N GLU A 304 -17.97 -15.27 0.54
CA GLU A 304 -16.72 -16.03 0.48
C GLU A 304 -17.00 -17.26 -0.40
N ALA A 305 -16.76 -17.15 -1.70
CA ALA A 305 -16.53 -18.32 -2.52
C ALA A 305 -15.26 -18.96 -1.95
N GLU A 306 -15.45 -20.08 -1.31
CA GLU A 306 -14.51 -20.87 -0.55
C GLU A 306 -13.13 -20.91 -1.22
N ALA A 307 -12.13 -20.36 -0.52
CA ALA A 307 -10.76 -20.77 -0.69
C ALA A 307 -10.62 -22.11 0.06
N GLY A 308 -10.93 -23.19 -0.65
CA GLY A 308 -10.58 -24.55 -0.25
C GLY A 308 -9.14 -24.83 -0.65
#